data_84adeba7c409e28427c98a876284f711
#
_entry.id   84adeba7c409e28427c98a876284f711
#
_cell.length_a   1.000
_cell.length_b   1.000
_cell.length_c   1.000
_cell.angle_alpha   90.00
_cell.angle_beta   90.00
_cell.angle_gamma   90.00
#
_symmetry.space_group_name_H-M   'P 1'
#
loop_
_entity.id
_entity.type
_entity.pdbx_description
1 polymer ?
#
loop_
_entity_poly.entity_id
_entity_poly.type
_entity_poly.pdbx_seq_one_letter_code
_entity_poly.pdbx_strand_id
1 'polypeptide(L)'
;MALGGFADQLFGEGKLTVEQLDFPPGAAAVSAFLAEHYQDWRDGMAGLSPEEWTAALGPAWGPYAESSKADLALHVLDEVIHHGAEVGLLRDLYANRSSLRG
;
A
#
# COMPACT_ATOMS: atom_id res chain seq x y z
N MET A 1 -1.99 -6.75 3.33
CA MET A 1 -1.98 -5.35 2.87
C MET A 1 -0.65 -5.02 2.22
N ALA A 2 -0.72 -4.60 0.97
CA ALA A 2 0.48 -4.30 0.18
C ALA A 2 1.35 -3.21 0.81
N LEU A 3 0.75 -2.12 1.35
CA LEU A 3 1.50 -1.03 1.98
C LEU A 3 2.34 -1.49 3.16
N GLY A 4 1.80 -2.36 4.03
CA GLY A 4 2.54 -2.89 5.18
C GLY A 4 3.73 -3.73 4.75
N GLY A 5 3.54 -4.60 3.75
CA GLY A 5 4.59 -5.42 3.18
C GLY A 5 5.67 -4.60 2.49
N PHE A 6 5.28 -3.59 1.70
CA PHE A 6 6.22 -2.70 1.04
C PHE A 6 7.01 -1.85 2.03
N ALA A 7 6.34 -1.32 3.08
CA ALA A 7 7.03 -0.54 4.10
C ALA A 7 8.06 -1.38 4.85
N ASP A 8 7.72 -2.62 5.22
CA ASP A 8 8.65 -3.53 5.87
C ASP A 8 9.83 -3.87 4.96
N GLN A 9 9.57 -4.16 3.69
CA GLN A 9 10.60 -4.54 2.72
C GLN A 9 11.56 -3.38 2.42
N LEU A 10 11.07 -2.14 2.36
CA LEU A 10 11.88 -0.96 2.04
C LEU A 10 12.55 -0.33 3.25
N PHE A 11 11.83 -0.26 4.37
CA PHE A 11 12.23 0.56 5.52
C PHE A 11 12.44 -0.25 6.80
N GLY A 12 11.98 -1.51 6.83
CA GLY A 12 12.14 -2.42 7.96
C GLY A 12 13.15 -3.52 7.68
N GLU A 13 12.94 -4.67 8.30
CA GLU A 13 13.83 -5.82 8.18
C GLU A 13 13.53 -6.71 6.96
N GLY A 14 12.41 -6.49 6.29
CA GLY A 14 11.99 -7.26 5.13
C GLY A 14 11.58 -8.70 5.45
N LYS A 15 11.09 -8.94 6.66
CA LYS A 15 10.78 -10.29 7.14
C LYS A 15 9.30 -10.58 7.29
N LEU A 16 8.42 -9.58 7.10
CA LEU A 16 6.99 -9.80 7.19
C LEU A 16 6.48 -10.66 6.04
N THR A 17 5.73 -11.68 6.39
CA THR A 17 5.01 -12.52 5.43
C THR A 17 3.53 -12.19 5.46
N VAL A 18 2.77 -12.65 4.45
CA VAL A 18 1.31 -12.44 4.40
C VAL A 18 0.64 -13.04 5.63
N GLU A 19 1.12 -14.18 6.12
CA GLU A 19 0.58 -14.85 7.31
C GLU A 19 0.82 -14.05 8.59
N GLN A 20 1.84 -13.21 8.62
CA GLN A 20 2.18 -12.36 9.78
C GLN A 20 1.43 -11.04 9.78
N LEU A 21 0.75 -10.70 8.70
CA LEU A 21 -0.09 -9.51 8.62
C LEU A 21 -1.48 -9.84 9.19
N ASP A 22 -1.66 -9.58 10.47
CA ASP A 22 -2.95 -9.76 11.12
C ASP A 22 -3.93 -8.67 10.68
N PHE A 23 -5.09 -9.09 10.18
CA PHE A 23 -6.15 -8.16 9.80
C PHE A 23 -7.11 -8.00 10.99
N PRO A 24 -7.23 -6.77 11.53
CA PRO A 24 -8.13 -6.54 12.66
C PRO A 24 -9.60 -6.69 12.24
N PRO A 25 -10.47 -7.18 13.14
CA PRO A 25 -11.88 -7.29 12.85
C PRO A 25 -12.59 -5.93 12.95
N GLY A 26 -13.58 -5.72 12.09
CA GLY A 26 -14.45 -4.55 12.13
C GLY A 26 -13.91 -3.34 11.34
N ALA A 27 -14.83 -2.51 10.88
CA ALA A 27 -14.51 -1.39 9.98
C ALA A 27 -13.63 -0.32 10.65
N ALA A 28 -13.88 0.03 11.92
CA ALA A 28 -13.10 1.04 12.62
C ALA A 28 -11.65 0.58 12.84
N ALA A 29 -11.47 -0.70 13.22
CA ALA A 29 -10.13 -1.27 13.42
C ALA A 29 -9.36 -1.38 12.10
N VAL A 30 -10.04 -1.73 11.01
CA VAL A 30 -9.43 -1.78 9.67
C VAL A 30 -9.01 -0.39 9.23
N SER A 31 -9.83 0.62 9.45
CA SER A 31 -9.48 2.02 9.11
C SER A 31 -8.24 2.49 9.87
N ALA A 32 -8.15 2.18 11.17
CA ALA A 32 -6.99 2.52 11.98
C ALA A 32 -5.72 1.78 11.50
N PHE A 33 -5.86 0.50 11.17
CA PHE A 33 -4.79 -0.33 10.64
C PHE A 33 -4.25 0.22 9.31
N LEU A 34 -5.14 0.62 8.40
CA LEU A 34 -4.77 1.24 7.13
C LEU A 34 -4.05 2.57 7.32
N ALA A 35 -4.55 3.41 8.25
CA ALA A 35 -3.94 4.70 8.54
C ALA A 35 -2.52 4.54 9.10
N GLU A 36 -2.30 3.55 9.97
CA GLU A 36 -0.98 3.25 10.52
C GLU A 36 0.00 2.82 9.42
N HIS A 37 -0.39 1.88 8.57
CA HIS A 37 0.47 1.42 7.47
C HIS A 37 0.73 2.52 6.44
N TYR A 38 -0.25 3.35 6.16
CA TYR A 38 -0.07 4.51 5.28
C TYR A 38 0.94 5.50 5.89
N GLN A 39 0.84 5.75 7.19
CA GLN A 39 1.76 6.67 7.88
C GLN A 39 3.19 6.13 7.86
N ASP A 40 3.38 4.84 8.11
CA ASP A 40 4.69 4.19 8.04
C ASP A 40 5.31 4.33 6.64
N TRP A 41 4.51 4.10 5.61
CA TRP A 41 4.95 4.27 4.23
C TRP A 41 5.32 5.71 3.92
N ARG A 42 4.48 6.65 4.32
CA ARG A 42 4.70 8.08 4.12
C ARG A 42 5.97 8.56 4.82
N ASP A 43 6.16 8.17 6.06
CA ASP A 43 7.33 8.56 6.85
C ASP A 43 8.62 7.99 6.23
N GLY A 44 8.57 6.74 5.78
CA GLY A 44 9.69 6.12 5.09
C GLY A 44 10.05 6.86 3.80
N MET A 45 9.06 7.22 3.00
CA MET A 45 9.29 7.99 1.76
C MET A 45 9.83 9.39 2.06
N ALA A 46 9.30 10.08 3.06
CA ALA A 46 9.73 11.42 3.42
C ALA A 46 11.18 11.47 3.90
N GLY A 47 11.70 10.36 4.41
CA GLY A 47 13.09 10.25 4.87
C GLY A 47 14.11 9.94 3.77
N LEU A 48 13.67 9.69 2.53
CA LEU A 48 14.58 9.36 1.44
C LEU A 48 15.30 10.58 0.90
N SER A 49 16.62 10.47 0.73
CA SER A 49 17.42 11.48 0.02
C SER A 49 17.18 11.39 -1.49
N PRO A 50 17.54 12.44 -2.28
CA PRO A 50 17.43 12.35 -3.74
C PRO A 50 18.18 11.16 -4.34
N GLU A 51 19.34 10.81 -3.80
CA GLU A 51 20.12 9.65 -4.23
C GLU A 51 19.42 8.35 -3.94
N GLU A 52 18.76 8.25 -2.79
CA GLU A 52 18.01 7.05 -2.40
C GLU A 52 16.77 6.86 -3.29
N TRP A 53 16.12 7.94 -3.70
CA TRP A 53 14.98 7.87 -4.62
C TRP A 53 15.33 7.22 -5.96
N THR A 54 16.53 7.45 -6.45
CA THR A 54 17.00 6.92 -7.73
C THR A 54 17.75 5.59 -7.60
N ALA A 55 18.03 5.17 -6.37
CA ALA A 55 18.71 3.90 -6.13
C ALA A 55 17.85 2.70 -6.51
N ALA A 56 18.49 1.65 -6.98
CA ALA A 56 17.82 0.39 -7.33
C ALA A 56 17.26 -0.29 -6.08
N LEU A 57 16.15 -1.00 -6.25
CA LEU A 57 15.48 -1.72 -5.17
C LEU A 57 16.31 -2.88 -4.60
N GLY A 58 17.08 -3.53 -5.46
CA GLY A 58 17.96 -4.61 -5.07
C GLY A 58 17.39 -6.02 -5.25
N PRO A 59 18.21 -7.06 -4.99
CA PRO A 59 17.87 -8.45 -5.32
C PRO A 59 16.62 -9.00 -4.64
N ALA A 60 16.25 -8.48 -3.47
CA ALA A 60 15.06 -8.92 -2.75
C ALA A 60 13.77 -8.68 -3.55
N TRP A 61 13.81 -7.82 -4.56
CA TRP A 61 12.65 -7.45 -5.39
C TRP A 61 12.56 -8.25 -6.69
N GLY A 62 13.41 -9.26 -6.88
CA GLY A 62 13.34 -10.18 -8.03
C GLY A 62 13.40 -9.47 -9.37
N PRO A 63 12.36 -9.61 -10.25
CA PRO A 63 12.37 -8.98 -11.57
C PRO A 63 12.45 -7.45 -11.54
N TYR A 64 12.14 -6.83 -10.41
CA TYR A 64 12.15 -5.37 -10.23
C TYR A 64 13.40 -4.88 -9.50
N ALA A 65 14.41 -5.75 -9.37
CA ALA A 65 15.65 -5.43 -8.63
C ALA A 65 16.37 -4.17 -9.14
N GLU A 66 16.30 -3.92 -10.45
CA GLU A 66 16.94 -2.76 -11.08
C GLU A 66 16.05 -1.52 -11.15
N SER A 67 14.77 -1.64 -10.80
CA SER A 67 13.86 -0.51 -10.75
C SER A 67 14.22 0.41 -9.56
N SER A 68 13.98 1.71 -9.72
CA SER A 68 14.26 2.67 -8.66
C SER A 68 13.19 2.66 -7.58
N LYS A 69 13.53 3.19 -6.41
CA LYS A 69 12.54 3.41 -5.34
C LYS A 69 11.46 4.40 -5.78
N ALA A 70 11.82 5.39 -6.61
CA ALA A 70 10.84 6.31 -7.18
C ALA A 70 9.81 5.59 -8.05
N ASP A 71 10.24 4.65 -8.88
CA ASP A 71 9.33 3.83 -9.71
C ASP A 71 8.38 3.03 -8.84
N LEU A 72 8.88 2.43 -7.77
CA LEU A 72 8.02 1.69 -6.82
C LEU A 72 7.01 2.61 -6.14
N ALA A 73 7.44 3.80 -5.71
CA ALA A 73 6.53 4.76 -5.07
C ALA A 73 5.41 5.19 -6.02
N LEU A 74 5.72 5.41 -7.29
CA LEU A 74 4.71 5.72 -8.31
C LEU A 74 3.76 4.56 -8.54
N HIS A 75 4.27 3.34 -8.56
CA HIS A 75 3.45 2.13 -8.67
C HIS A 75 2.49 2.00 -7.47
N VAL A 76 2.97 2.20 -6.26
CA VAL A 76 2.14 2.15 -5.06
C VAL A 76 1.07 3.24 -5.09
N LEU A 77 1.41 4.44 -5.53
CA LEU A 77 0.44 5.52 -5.68
C LEU A 77 -0.66 5.15 -6.68
N ASP A 78 -0.29 4.60 -7.82
CA ASP A 78 -1.23 4.14 -8.84
C ASP A 78 -2.17 3.06 -8.29
N GLU A 79 -1.63 2.08 -7.56
CA GLU A 79 -2.41 1.03 -6.89
C GLU A 79 -3.40 1.60 -5.88
N VAL A 80 -2.97 2.55 -5.06
CA VAL A 80 -3.82 3.19 -4.04
C VAL A 80 -4.95 3.97 -4.70
N ILE A 81 -4.67 4.72 -5.75
CA ILE A 81 -5.69 5.45 -6.51
C ILE A 81 -6.68 4.48 -7.14
N HIS A 82 -6.19 3.45 -7.79
CA HIS A 82 -7.02 2.45 -8.48
C HIS A 82 -7.95 1.73 -7.50
N HIS A 83 -7.41 1.17 -6.43
CA HIS A 83 -8.21 0.45 -5.43
C HIS A 83 -9.12 1.38 -4.63
N GLY A 84 -8.68 2.61 -4.36
CA GLY A 84 -9.52 3.62 -3.73
C GLY A 84 -10.74 3.97 -4.57
N ALA A 85 -10.58 4.07 -5.87
CA ALA A 85 -11.69 4.30 -6.81
C ALA A 85 -12.66 3.10 -6.84
N GLU A 86 -12.14 1.87 -6.81
CA GLU A 86 -12.97 0.67 -6.73
C GLU A 86 -13.79 0.63 -5.44
N VAL A 87 -13.20 0.95 -4.32
CA VAL A 87 -13.91 1.04 -3.03
C VAL A 87 -15.00 2.10 -3.07
N GLY A 88 -14.70 3.27 -3.64
CA GLY A 88 -15.70 4.33 -3.83
C GLY A 88 -16.89 3.87 -4.67
N LEU A 89 -16.61 3.17 -5.77
CA LEU A 89 -17.66 2.61 -6.63
C LEU A 89 -18.52 1.59 -5.87
N LEU A 90 -17.89 0.68 -5.14
CA LEU A 90 -18.61 -0.34 -4.35
C LEU A 90 -19.50 0.31 -3.28
N ARG A 91 -19.04 1.36 -2.63
CA ARG A 91 -19.82 2.12 -1.65
C ARG A 91 -21.05 2.74 -2.30
N ASP A 92 -20.89 3.36 -3.47
CA ASP A 92 -21.98 3.98 -4.21
C ASP A 92 -22.99 2.95 -4.69
N LEU A 93 -22.55 1.82 -5.21
CA LEU A 93 -23.41 0.72 -5.63
C LEU A 93 -24.19 0.15 -4.44
N TYR A 94 -23.55 -0.03 -3.30
CA TYR A 94 -24.22 -0.52 -2.10
C TYR A 94 -25.28 0.47 -1.60
N ALA A 95 -24.93 1.76 -1.54
CA ALA A 95 -25.84 2.81 -1.10
C ALA A 95 -27.09 2.91 -2.00
N ASN A 96 -26.95 2.59 -3.30
CA ASN A 96 -28.01 2.69 -4.29
C ASN A 96 -28.54 1.32 -4.75
N ARG A 97 -28.29 0.26 -3.97
CA ARG A 97 -28.64 -1.11 -4.37
C ARG A 97 -30.13 -1.32 -4.67
N SER A 98 -31.00 -0.60 -3.96
CA SER A 98 -32.44 -0.69 -4.17
C SER A 98 -32.86 -0.13 -5.54
N SER A 99 -32.23 0.97 -5.97
CA SER A 99 -32.45 1.56 -7.29
C SER A 99 -31.97 0.64 -8.42
N LEU A 100 -30.88 -0.09 -8.19
CA LEU A 100 -30.31 -1.00 -9.17
C LEU A 100 -31.13 -2.27 -9.38
N ARG A 101 -31.98 -2.63 -8.41
CA ARG A 101 -32.86 -3.79 -8.50
C ARG A 101 -34.18 -3.50 -9.19
N GLY A 102 -34.45 -2.25 -9.44
CA GLY A 102 -35.65 -1.67 -10.02
C GLY A 102 -36.39 -2.36 -11.06
#